data_960549aa56da0ee0f1c2fc66dfbfea66
#
_entry.id   960549aa56da0ee0f1c2fc66dfbfea66
#
_cell.length_a   1.000
_cell.length_b   1.000
_cell.length_c   1.000
_cell.angle_alpha   90.00
_cell.angle_beta   90.00
_cell.angle_gamma   90.00
#
_symmetry.space_group_name_H-M   'P 1'
#
loop_
_entity.id
_entity.type
_entity.pdbx_description
1 polymer ?
#
loop_
_entity_poly.entity_id
_entity_poly.type
_entity_poly.pdbx_seq_one_letter_code
_entity_poly.pdbx_strand_id
1 'polypeptide(L)'
;MNITSNSTYKIIRYILLSKEFKQVEIHKSTECSKGQVHKVVNWLLSRKFVEKGKNKYHIVDPAGIISLFPLFRNMKELLIYRIPLRAEKEKILNNLPKNAILCLDTALNKYSGYYRSNRICIYYKKPDLIKNKFKPYTGGIIDLEIYQPDMDLEKDTIKGVTSKLRTVIDMTCDGKTYVAKDLFEELWGIKFG
;
A
#
# COMPACT_ATOMS: atom_id res chain seq x y z
N MET A 1 17.21 -5.74 13.25
CA MET A 1 16.35 -5.94 12.05
C MET A 1 16.16 -4.59 11.39
N ASN A 2 16.38 -4.50 10.08
CA ASN A 2 16.08 -3.26 9.34
C ASN A 2 14.64 -3.34 8.85
N ILE A 3 13.73 -2.63 9.53
CA ILE A 3 12.28 -2.65 9.22
C ILE A 3 11.97 -2.00 7.87
N THR A 4 12.84 -1.11 7.39
CA THR A 4 12.67 -0.38 6.13
C THR A 4 13.17 -1.15 4.91
N SER A 5 13.80 -2.32 5.11
CA SER A 5 14.35 -3.09 4.00
C SER A 5 13.25 -3.74 3.16
N ASN A 6 13.48 -3.81 1.85
CA ASN A 6 12.57 -4.48 0.92
C ASN A 6 12.35 -5.97 1.30
N SER A 7 13.37 -6.64 1.84
CA SER A 7 13.25 -8.02 2.32
C SER A 7 12.28 -8.14 3.51
N THR A 8 12.34 -7.19 4.46
CA THR A 8 11.41 -7.17 5.60
C THR A 8 9.97 -6.91 5.09
N TYR A 9 9.81 -5.99 4.15
CA TYR A 9 8.52 -5.73 3.53
C TYR A 9 7.93 -6.98 2.86
N LYS A 10 8.71 -7.69 2.04
CA LYS A 10 8.28 -8.94 1.38
C LYS A 10 7.79 -9.99 2.39
N ILE A 11 8.52 -10.15 3.50
CA ILE A 11 8.17 -11.10 4.55
C ILE A 11 6.86 -10.68 5.24
N ILE A 12 6.75 -9.42 5.65
CA ILE A 12 5.52 -8.89 6.30
C ILE A 12 4.33 -8.96 5.35
N ARG A 13 4.52 -8.60 4.08
CA ARG A 13 3.50 -8.72 3.04
C ARG A 13 2.97 -10.14 2.90
N TYR A 14 3.87 -11.14 2.84
CA TYR A 14 3.48 -12.54 2.79
C TYR A 14 2.65 -12.93 4.02
N ILE A 15 3.11 -12.55 5.20
CA ILE A 15 2.42 -12.82 6.46
C ILE A 15 1.02 -12.19 6.45
N LEU A 16 0.89 -10.92 6.10
CA LEU A 16 -0.39 -10.20 6.05
C LEU A 16 -1.42 -10.81 5.07
N LEU A 17 -0.95 -11.44 4.00
CA LEU A 17 -1.80 -12.11 3.03
C LEU A 17 -2.14 -13.57 3.42
N SER A 18 -1.48 -14.12 4.44
CA SER A 18 -1.64 -15.49 4.88
C SER A 18 -2.37 -15.54 6.22
N LYS A 19 -3.43 -16.34 6.34
CA LYS A 19 -4.07 -16.55 7.65
C LYS A 19 -3.16 -17.37 8.58
N GLU A 20 -2.50 -18.38 8.01
CA GLU A 20 -1.52 -19.24 8.67
C GLU A 20 -0.31 -19.44 7.77
N PHE A 21 0.88 -19.65 8.35
CA PHE A 21 2.11 -19.80 7.58
C PHE A 21 3.18 -20.61 8.32
N LYS A 22 4.15 -21.12 7.57
CA LYS A 22 5.43 -21.66 8.08
C LYS A 22 6.59 -20.79 7.59
N GLN A 23 7.65 -20.68 8.38
CA GLN A 23 8.84 -19.91 7.98
C GLN A 23 9.47 -20.42 6.67
N VAL A 24 9.39 -21.74 6.40
CA VAL A 24 9.88 -22.32 5.16
C VAL A 24 9.08 -21.87 3.94
N GLU A 25 7.78 -21.67 4.08
CA GLU A 25 6.91 -21.18 3.01
C GLU A 25 7.23 -19.72 2.66
N ILE A 26 7.43 -18.88 3.68
CA ILE A 26 7.88 -17.49 3.50
C ILE A 26 9.21 -17.44 2.75
N HIS A 27 10.22 -18.22 3.22
CA HIS A 27 11.53 -18.29 2.57
C HIS A 27 11.43 -18.62 1.07
N LYS A 28 10.64 -19.64 0.73
CA LYS A 28 10.43 -20.08 -0.66
C LYS A 28 9.73 -19.02 -1.52
N SER A 29 8.69 -18.35 -0.97
CA SER A 29 7.86 -17.40 -1.72
C SER A 29 8.48 -16.02 -1.85
N THR A 30 9.31 -15.60 -0.89
CA THR A 30 9.89 -14.24 -0.86
C THR A 30 11.33 -14.18 -1.32
N GLU A 31 11.98 -15.34 -1.48
CA GLU A 31 13.43 -15.47 -1.77
C GLU A 31 14.33 -14.83 -0.69
N CYS A 32 13.76 -14.49 0.46
CA CYS A 32 14.51 -13.97 1.59
C CYS A 32 15.25 -15.10 2.32
N SER A 33 16.43 -14.85 2.89
CA SER A 33 17.18 -15.86 3.62
C SER A 33 16.41 -16.39 4.83
N LYS A 34 16.63 -17.66 5.20
CA LYS A 34 16.02 -18.27 6.41
C LYS A 34 16.27 -17.44 7.67
N GLY A 35 17.49 -16.88 7.81
CA GLY A 35 17.83 -16.02 8.94
C GLY A 35 17.04 -14.71 8.98
N GLN A 36 16.77 -14.09 7.83
CA GLN A 36 15.93 -12.90 7.76
C GLN A 36 14.48 -13.23 8.13
N VAL A 37 13.91 -14.30 7.56
CA VAL A 37 12.57 -14.76 7.90
C VAL A 37 12.44 -15.02 9.40
N HIS A 38 13.40 -15.76 9.98
CA HIS A 38 13.43 -16.07 11.41
C HIS A 38 13.45 -14.79 12.27
N LYS A 39 14.31 -13.82 11.93
CA LYS A 39 14.40 -12.54 12.66
C LYS A 39 13.08 -11.76 12.62
N VAL A 40 12.43 -11.68 11.46
CA VAL A 40 11.15 -10.94 11.31
C VAL A 40 10.03 -11.66 12.07
N VAL A 41 9.90 -12.98 11.92
CA VAL A 41 8.85 -13.75 12.62
C VAL A 41 9.02 -13.67 14.13
N ASN A 42 10.24 -13.82 14.66
CA ASN A 42 10.50 -13.68 16.09
C ASN A 42 10.20 -12.28 16.62
N TRP A 43 10.50 -11.24 15.82
CA TRP A 43 10.18 -9.88 16.17
C TRP A 43 8.66 -9.64 16.23
N LEU A 44 7.88 -10.22 15.30
CA LEU A 44 6.41 -10.15 15.33
C LEU A 44 5.83 -10.94 16.52
N LEU A 45 6.41 -12.11 16.84
CA LEU A 45 6.06 -12.91 18.01
C LEU A 45 6.27 -12.13 19.32
N SER A 46 7.43 -11.49 19.49
CA SER A 46 7.74 -10.71 20.70
C SER A 46 6.78 -9.55 20.94
N ARG A 47 6.07 -9.10 19.91
CA ARG A 47 5.04 -8.05 19.95
C ARG A 47 3.62 -8.58 19.96
N LYS A 48 3.44 -9.89 19.98
CA LYS A 48 2.13 -10.54 19.96
C LYS A 48 1.28 -10.23 18.71
N PHE A 49 1.90 -9.83 17.61
CA PHE A 49 1.21 -9.67 16.33
C PHE A 49 0.96 -11.01 15.63
N VAL A 50 1.76 -11.99 15.98
CA VAL A 50 1.70 -13.36 15.48
C VAL A 50 1.83 -14.30 16.66
N GLU A 51 1.16 -15.44 16.62
CA GLU A 51 1.30 -16.51 17.60
C GLU A 51 1.80 -17.79 16.95
N LYS A 52 2.48 -18.62 17.76
CA LYS A 52 2.96 -19.94 17.35
C LYS A 52 1.96 -20.99 17.76
N GLY A 53 1.29 -21.59 16.79
CA GLY A 53 0.49 -22.78 16.98
C GLY A 53 1.34 -24.07 17.00
N LYS A 54 0.69 -25.21 17.01
CA LYS A 54 1.35 -26.54 17.07
C LYS A 54 2.34 -26.77 15.92
N ASN A 55 1.94 -26.47 14.68
CA ASN A 55 2.72 -26.73 13.47
C ASN A 55 2.91 -25.51 12.56
N LYS A 56 2.22 -24.41 12.82
CA LYS A 56 2.21 -23.19 12.02
C LYS A 56 2.16 -21.96 12.91
N TYR A 57 2.42 -20.82 12.31
CA TYR A 57 2.17 -19.50 12.90
C TYR A 57 0.86 -18.97 12.34
N HIS A 58 0.17 -18.14 13.12
CA HIS A 58 -1.02 -17.41 12.67
C HIS A 58 -0.95 -15.96 13.09
N ILE A 59 -1.57 -15.11 12.28
CA ILE A 59 -1.69 -13.68 12.55
C ILE A 59 -2.76 -13.44 13.60
N VAL A 60 -2.45 -12.62 14.59
CA VAL A 60 -3.37 -12.23 15.67
C VAL A 60 -3.82 -10.80 15.50
N ASP A 61 -2.88 -9.91 15.18
CA ASP A 61 -3.14 -8.48 15.05
C ASP A 61 -2.57 -7.90 13.74
N PRO A 62 -3.28 -8.08 12.62
CA PRO A 62 -2.88 -7.48 11.36
C PRO A 62 -2.96 -5.94 11.38
N ALA A 63 -3.90 -5.35 12.15
CA ALA A 63 -4.02 -3.91 12.26
C ALA A 63 -2.80 -3.31 12.99
N GLY A 64 -2.32 -3.96 14.04
CA GLY A 64 -1.08 -3.59 14.72
C GLY A 64 0.13 -3.65 13.79
N ILE A 65 0.24 -4.67 12.94
CA ILE A 65 1.32 -4.74 11.94
C ILE A 65 1.21 -3.57 10.94
N ILE A 66 0.02 -3.26 10.44
CA ILE A 66 -0.21 -2.16 9.49
C ILE A 66 0.13 -0.81 10.13
N SER A 67 -0.18 -0.61 11.41
CA SER A 67 0.11 0.63 12.15
C SER A 67 1.60 0.95 12.31
N LEU A 68 2.48 -0.02 12.04
CA LEU A 68 3.93 0.19 12.07
C LEU A 68 4.45 0.93 10.83
N PHE A 69 3.76 0.83 9.69
CA PHE A 69 4.26 1.40 8.43
C PHE A 69 4.46 2.92 8.48
N PRO A 70 3.58 3.74 9.08
CA PRO A 70 3.79 5.19 9.22
C PRO A 70 5.05 5.58 10.00
N LEU A 71 5.62 4.68 10.81
CA LEU A 71 6.85 4.96 11.56
C LEU A 71 8.10 5.08 10.67
N PHE A 72 8.05 4.54 9.47
CA PHE A 72 9.19 4.51 8.56
C PHE A 72 8.85 4.79 7.09
N ARG A 73 7.58 5.08 6.80
CA ARG A 73 7.10 5.39 5.46
C ARG A 73 6.08 6.51 5.50
N ASN A 74 6.37 7.60 4.81
CA ASN A 74 5.55 8.80 4.79
C ASN A 74 5.14 9.12 3.35
N MET A 75 3.84 9.16 3.08
CA MET A 75 3.35 9.46 1.72
C MET A 75 3.70 10.87 1.26
N LYS A 76 3.87 11.83 2.17
CA LYS A 76 4.29 13.19 1.82
C LYS A 76 5.71 13.24 1.26
N GLU A 77 6.60 12.37 1.74
CA GLU A 77 7.99 12.27 1.24
C GLU A 77 8.06 11.59 -0.12
N LEU A 78 7.10 10.72 -0.43
CA LEU A 78 6.99 10.06 -1.72
C LEU A 78 6.29 10.93 -2.78
N LEU A 79 5.60 11.99 -2.38
CA LEU A 79 4.91 12.90 -3.29
C LEU A 79 5.93 13.76 -4.06
N ILE A 80 5.96 13.59 -5.39
CA ILE A 80 6.86 14.35 -6.28
C ILE A 80 6.18 15.61 -6.81
N TYR A 81 4.96 15.45 -7.34
CA TYR A 81 4.18 16.55 -7.90
C TYR A 81 2.73 16.49 -7.45
N ARG A 82 2.19 17.69 -7.19
CA ARG A 82 0.75 17.95 -7.10
C ARG A 82 0.39 18.96 -8.18
N ILE A 83 -0.52 18.58 -9.07
CA ILE A 83 -0.94 19.38 -10.22
C ILE A 83 -2.45 19.63 -10.08
N PRO A 84 -2.87 20.85 -9.71
CA PRO A 84 -4.27 21.21 -9.67
C PRO A 84 -4.82 21.31 -11.10
N LEU A 85 -5.95 20.65 -11.38
CA LEU A 85 -6.54 20.54 -12.69
C LEU A 85 -8.01 20.96 -12.68
N ARG A 86 -8.45 21.60 -13.77
CA ARG A 86 -9.87 21.86 -14.05
C ARG A 86 -10.33 20.96 -15.19
N ALA A 87 -10.61 19.72 -14.86
CA ALA A 87 -11.11 18.73 -15.79
C ALA A 87 -11.92 17.66 -15.06
N GLU A 88 -12.74 16.93 -15.78
CA GLU A 88 -13.45 15.77 -15.26
C GLU A 88 -12.44 14.66 -14.91
N LYS A 89 -12.68 13.99 -13.78
CA LYS A 89 -11.81 12.94 -13.25
C LYS A 89 -11.56 11.83 -14.27
N GLU A 90 -12.58 11.41 -14.99
CA GLU A 90 -12.49 10.37 -16.03
C GLU A 90 -11.60 10.80 -17.19
N LYS A 91 -11.69 12.06 -17.64
CA LYS A 91 -10.82 12.59 -18.69
C LYS A 91 -9.35 12.56 -18.26
N ILE A 92 -9.06 12.90 -16.99
CA ILE A 92 -7.70 12.83 -16.47
C ILE A 92 -7.22 11.37 -16.45
N LEU A 93 -8.00 10.45 -15.89
CA LEU A 93 -7.67 9.03 -15.78
C LEU A 93 -7.39 8.40 -17.17
N ASN A 94 -8.24 8.68 -18.16
CA ASN A 94 -8.08 8.15 -19.52
C ASN A 94 -6.84 8.70 -20.25
N ASN A 95 -6.31 9.84 -19.78
CA ASN A 95 -5.12 10.46 -20.31
C ASN A 95 -3.82 10.10 -19.55
N LEU A 96 -3.90 9.30 -18.49
CA LEU A 96 -2.71 8.81 -17.79
C LEU A 96 -1.91 7.85 -18.68
N PRO A 97 -0.58 7.76 -18.50
CA PRO A 97 0.23 6.74 -19.14
C PRO A 97 -0.25 5.33 -18.73
N LYS A 98 -0.20 4.37 -19.68
CA LYS A 98 -0.65 2.97 -19.44
C LYS A 98 0.06 2.26 -18.28
N ASN A 99 1.29 2.69 -17.95
CA ASN A 99 2.09 2.16 -16.86
C ASN A 99 2.04 3.00 -15.58
N ALA A 100 1.13 3.98 -15.48
CA ALA A 100 0.79 4.63 -14.24
C ALA A 100 -0.02 3.65 -13.36
N ILE A 101 0.34 3.56 -12.07
CA ILE A 101 -0.32 2.67 -11.12
C ILE A 101 -1.18 3.53 -10.21
N LEU A 102 -2.49 3.29 -10.21
CA LEU A 102 -3.43 3.98 -9.34
C LEU A 102 -3.17 3.55 -7.87
N CYS A 103 -3.11 4.52 -6.96
CA CYS A 103 -2.83 4.30 -5.54
C CYS A 103 -3.73 5.16 -4.65
N LEU A 104 -3.59 5.01 -3.34
CA LEU A 104 -4.29 5.81 -2.33
C LEU A 104 -5.79 5.96 -2.63
N ASP A 105 -6.30 7.20 -2.58
CA ASP A 105 -7.69 7.55 -2.83
C ASP A 105 -8.24 6.99 -4.15
N THR A 106 -7.40 6.97 -5.19
CA THR A 106 -7.82 6.48 -6.52
C THR A 106 -7.95 4.96 -6.55
N ALA A 107 -7.02 4.24 -5.91
CA ALA A 107 -7.11 2.80 -5.78
C ALA A 107 -8.26 2.40 -4.85
N LEU A 108 -8.42 3.09 -3.72
CA LEU A 108 -9.51 2.84 -2.79
C LEU A 108 -10.88 2.98 -3.46
N ASN A 109 -11.06 4.01 -4.30
CA ASN A 109 -12.31 4.21 -5.05
C ASN A 109 -12.63 3.07 -6.03
N LYS A 110 -11.61 2.31 -6.49
CA LYS A 110 -11.83 1.12 -7.33
C LYS A 110 -12.35 -0.08 -6.53
N TYR A 111 -12.08 -0.12 -5.23
CA TYR A 111 -12.52 -1.19 -4.33
C TYR A 111 -13.79 -0.83 -3.56
N SER A 112 -13.93 0.45 -3.15
CA SER A 112 -15.09 0.96 -2.41
C SER A 112 -15.78 2.03 -3.25
N GLY A 113 -16.92 1.72 -3.82
CA GLY A 113 -17.71 2.63 -4.67
C GLY A 113 -18.27 3.87 -3.93
N TYR A 114 -18.20 3.88 -2.61
CA TYR A 114 -18.74 4.96 -1.76
C TYR A 114 -17.71 6.07 -1.47
N TYR A 115 -16.41 5.78 -1.60
CA TYR A 115 -15.39 6.76 -1.29
C TYR A 115 -15.21 7.75 -2.43
N ARG A 116 -15.44 9.01 -2.18
CA ARG A 116 -15.23 10.10 -3.13
C ARG A 116 -14.11 11.01 -2.66
N SER A 117 -13.19 11.34 -3.54
CA SER A 117 -12.08 12.25 -3.30
C SER A 117 -11.85 13.11 -4.53
N ASN A 118 -11.40 14.34 -4.34
CA ASN A 118 -10.95 15.22 -5.43
C ASN A 118 -9.48 14.97 -5.82
N ARG A 119 -8.85 13.94 -5.26
CA ARG A 119 -7.49 13.55 -5.59
C ARG A 119 -7.48 12.41 -6.62
N ILE A 120 -6.55 12.49 -7.56
CA ILE A 120 -6.13 11.38 -8.41
C ILE A 120 -4.69 11.07 -8.03
N CYS A 121 -4.46 9.91 -7.41
CA CYS A 121 -3.17 9.51 -6.88
C CYS A 121 -2.59 8.38 -7.72
N ILE A 122 -1.36 8.52 -8.17
CA ILE A 122 -0.66 7.53 -8.99
C ILE A 122 0.80 7.38 -8.56
N TYR A 123 1.31 6.16 -8.65
CA TYR A 123 2.75 5.91 -8.72
C TYR A 123 3.23 5.97 -10.16
N TYR A 124 4.32 6.71 -10.41
CA TYR A 124 4.89 6.79 -11.74
C TYR A 124 6.41 7.05 -11.72
N LYS A 125 7.18 6.25 -12.50
CA LYS A 125 8.67 6.32 -12.51
C LYS A 125 9.23 7.55 -13.24
N LYS A 126 8.45 8.18 -14.16
CA LYS A 126 8.88 9.31 -15.00
C LYS A 126 7.95 10.51 -14.84
N PRO A 127 7.93 11.15 -13.65
CA PRO A 127 6.91 12.14 -13.29
C PRO A 127 6.89 13.35 -14.22
N ASP A 128 8.03 13.75 -14.79
CA ASP A 128 8.13 14.90 -15.70
C ASP A 128 7.30 14.72 -16.98
N LEU A 129 7.13 13.49 -17.46
CA LEU A 129 6.27 13.22 -18.63
C LEU A 129 4.81 13.57 -18.34
N ILE A 130 4.36 13.37 -17.11
CA ILE A 130 3.02 13.75 -16.68
C ILE A 130 2.92 15.25 -16.47
N LYS A 131 3.89 15.85 -15.79
CA LYS A 131 3.96 17.30 -15.58
C LYS A 131 3.90 18.07 -16.89
N ASN A 132 4.59 17.62 -17.92
CA ASN A 132 4.59 18.25 -19.24
C ASN A 132 3.24 18.07 -19.98
N LYS A 133 2.52 16.98 -19.69
CA LYS A 133 1.23 16.67 -20.33
C LYS A 133 0.05 17.42 -19.69
N PHE A 134 0.07 17.58 -18.38
CA PHE A 134 -1.01 18.20 -17.62
C PHE A 134 -0.58 19.61 -17.16
N LYS A 135 -1.20 20.64 -17.74
CA LYS A 135 -0.94 22.02 -17.34
C LYS A 135 -1.70 22.35 -16.04
N PRO A 136 -1.03 22.88 -15.01
CA PRO A 136 -1.70 23.28 -13.78
C PRO A 136 -2.69 24.42 -14.05
N TYR A 137 -3.81 24.39 -13.32
CA TYR A 137 -4.83 25.43 -13.38
C TYR A 137 -5.07 25.99 -11.97
N THR A 138 -4.84 27.29 -11.80
CA THR A 138 -5.09 27.99 -10.53
C THR A 138 -6.58 27.90 -10.18
N GLY A 139 -6.92 27.36 -8.99
CA GLY A 139 -8.30 27.08 -8.61
C GLY A 139 -8.86 25.78 -9.20
N GLY A 140 -7.98 24.85 -9.60
CA GLY A 140 -8.36 23.50 -10.02
C GLY A 140 -9.12 22.76 -8.91
N ILE A 141 -10.12 21.96 -9.32
CA ILE A 141 -10.97 21.19 -8.40
C ILE A 141 -10.37 19.80 -8.12
N ILE A 142 -9.60 19.27 -9.06
CA ILE A 142 -8.97 17.94 -8.97
C ILE A 142 -7.47 18.12 -8.78
N ASP A 143 -6.92 17.48 -7.76
CA ASP A 143 -5.47 17.37 -7.56
C ASP A 143 -4.95 16.07 -8.16
N LEU A 144 -4.11 16.14 -9.20
CA LEU A 144 -3.34 15.01 -9.68
C LEU A 144 -2.04 14.93 -8.89
N GLU A 145 -1.92 13.88 -8.09
CA GLU A 145 -0.76 13.63 -7.23
C GLU A 145 0.07 12.47 -7.76
N ILE A 146 1.36 12.72 -7.94
CA ILE A 146 2.31 11.77 -8.52
C ILE A 146 3.32 11.39 -7.45
N TYR A 147 3.37 10.11 -7.14
CA TYR A 147 4.21 9.53 -6.10
C TYR A 147 5.36 8.72 -6.70
N GLN A 148 6.51 8.75 -6.03
CA GLN A 148 7.64 7.87 -6.32
C GLN A 148 7.28 6.43 -5.98
N PRO A 149 7.43 5.47 -6.92
CA PRO A 149 7.33 4.05 -6.62
C PRO A 149 8.36 3.61 -5.58
N ASP A 150 7.93 2.86 -4.60
CA ASP A 150 8.76 2.33 -3.52
C ASP A 150 8.46 0.85 -3.23
N MET A 151 9.28 0.21 -2.42
CA MET A 151 9.13 -1.20 -2.01
C MET A 151 8.91 -2.13 -3.22
N ASP A 152 8.24 -3.26 -3.04
CA ASP A 152 7.98 -4.26 -4.08
C ASP A 152 6.68 -3.95 -4.86
N LEU A 153 6.50 -2.68 -5.30
CA LEU A 153 5.24 -2.17 -5.88
C LEU A 153 4.75 -3.02 -7.05
N GLU A 154 5.64 -3.60 -7.85
CA GLU A 154 5.25 -4.43 -9.01
C GLU A 154 4.46 -5.67 -8.59
N LYS A 155 4.86 -6.32 -7.48
CA LYS A 155 4.14 -7.45 -6.89
C LYS A 155 2.84 -7.05 -6.17
N ASP A 156 2.71 -5.77 -5.85
CA ASP A 156 1.53 -5.18 -5.22
C ASP A 156 0.60 -4.48 -6.19
N THR A 157 0.78 -4.72 -7.49
CA THR A 157 -0.04 -4.11 -8.54
C THR A 157 -0.89 -5.17 -9.24
N ILE A 158 -2.19 -4.89 -9.36
CA ILE A 158 -3.16 -5.74 -10.06
C ILE A 158 -3.86 -4.88 -11.11
N LYS A 159 -3.64 -5.17 -12.39
CA LYS A 159 -4.28 -4.44 -13.52
C LYS A 159 -4.12 -2.91 -13.43
N GLY A 160 -2.92 -2.43 -13.05
CA GLY A 160 -2.62 -1.00 -12.97
C GLY A 160 -3.17 -0.30 -11.71
N VAL A 161 -3.60 -1.04 -10.71
CA VAL A 161 -4.08 -0.53 -9.41
C VAL A 161 -3.28 -1.20 -8.30
N THR A 162 -2.95 -0.50 -7.22
CA THR A 162 -2.37 -1.14 -6.03
C THR A 162 -3.31 -2.20 -5.47
N SER A 163 -2.77 -3.34 -5.03
CA SER A 163 -3.54 -4.41 -4.37
C SER A 163 -4.29 -3.86 -3.14
N LYS A 164 -5.32 -4.57 -2.68
CA LYS A 164 -6.07 -4.18 -1.47
C LYS A 164 -5.15 -3.99 -0.27
N LEU A 165 -4.22 -4.93 -0.03
CA LEU A 165 -3.24 -4.81 1.04
C LEU A 165 -2.38 -3.56 0.88
N ARG A 166 -1.82 -3.32 -0.31
CA ARG A 166 -1.00 -2.14 -0.57
C ARG A 166 -1.81 -0.85 -0.41
N THR A 167 -3.05 -0.83 -0.87
CA THR A 167 -3.95 0.31 -0.70
C THR A 167 -4.19 0.62 0.78
N VAL A 168 -4.41 -0.39 1.63
CA VAL A 168 -4.53 -0.23 3.08
C VAL A 168 -3.25 0.36 3.68
N ILE A 169 -2.07 -0.16 3.31
CA ILE A 169 -0.77 0.36 3.78
C ILE A 169 -0.60 1.82 3.36
N ASP A 170 -0.87 2.15 2.09
CA ASP A 170 -0.74 3.52 1.56
C ASP A 170 -1.68 4.49 2.28
N MET A 171 -2.96 4.11 2.47
CA MET A 171 -3.95 4.93 3.18
C MET A 171 -3.57 5.15 4.64
N THR A 172 -3.01 4.13 5.29
CA THR A 172 -2.52 4.26 6.68
C THR A 172 -1.32 5.21 6.75
N CYS A 173 -0.38 5.11 5.81
CA CYS A 173 0.76 6.03 5.71
C CYS A 173 0.36 7.47 5.32
N ASP A 174 -0.81 7.66 4.69
CA ASP A 174 -1.40 8.98 4.40
C ASP A 174 -2.25 9.53 5.58
N GLY A 175 -2.28 8.82 6.72
CA GLY A 175 -3.07 9.20 7.88
C GLY A 175 -4.59 8.98 7.75
N LYS A 176 -5.02 8.17 6.80
CA LYS A 176 -6.43 7.92 6.46
C LYS A 176 -6.85 6.47 6.66
N THR A 177 -6.35 5.82 7.70
CA THR A 177 -6.66 4.41 8.00
C THR A 177 -8.16 4.14 8.05
N TYR A 178 -8.93 5.04 8.68
CA TYR A 178 -10.37 4.91 8.87
C TYR A 178 -11.17 4.86 7.56
N VAL A 179 -10.63 5.45 6.49
CA VAL A 179 -11.30 5.45 5.17
C VAL A 179 -11.18 4.08 4.49
N ALA A 180 -10.14 3.33 4.83
CA ALA A 180 -9.88 1.99 4.30
C ALA A 180 -10.54 0.85 5.11
N LYS A 181 -11.46 1.17 6.05
CA LYS A 181 -12.08 0.20 6.97
C LYS A 181 -12.70 -1.01 6.26
N ASP A 182 -13.38 -0.80 5.13
CA ASP A 182 -14.02 -1.87 4.36
C ASP A 182 -12.97 -2.87 3.83
N LEU A 183 -11.77 -2.41 3.49
CA LEU A 183 -10.67 -3.28 3.09
C LEU A 183 -10.08 -4.07 4.27
N PHE A 184 -10.05 -3.50 5.48
CA PHE A 184 -9.66 -4.23 6.68
C PHE A 184 -10.65 -5.35 7.00
N GLU A 185 -11.95 -5.08 6.89
CA GLU A 185 -12.99 -6.10 7.07
C GLU A 185 -12.86 -7.21 6.03
N GLU A 186 -12.66 -6.85 4.77
CA GLU A 186 -12.53 -7.83 3.69
C GLU A 186 -11.27 -8.70 3.81
N LEU A 187 -10.12 -8.11 4.16
CA LEU A 187 -8.85 -8.82 4.25
C LEU A 187 -8.75 -9.69 5.52
N TRP A 188 -9.23 -9.19 6.65
CA TRP A 188 -8.99 -9.81 7.97
C TRP A 188 -10.22 -9.95 8.85
N GLY A 189 -11.40 -9.52 8.42
CA GLY A 189 -12.62 -9.56 9.23
C GLY A 189 -12.66 -8.52 10.36
N ILE A 190 -11.78 -7.51 10.31
CA ILE A 190 -11.69 -6.46 11.35
C ILE A 190 -12.74 -5.40 11.07
N LYS A 191 -13.61 -5.18 12.06
CA LYS A 191 -14.59 -4.09 12.04
C LYS A 191 -14.09 -2.95 12.91
N PHE A 192 -14.06 -1.75 12.34
CA PHE A 192 -13.85 -0.53 13.10
C PHE A 192 -15.22 -0.08 13.61
N GLY A 193 -15.35 -0.05 14.94
CA GLY A 193 -16.54 0.46 15.63
C GLY A 193 -16.74 1.95 15.42
#